data_ea397a49bf5bd0101254b0ab7f197c20
#
_entry.id   ea397a49bf5bd0101254b0ab7f197c20
#
_cell.length_a   1.000
_cell.length_b   1.000
_cell.length_c   1.000
_cell.angle_alpha   90.00
_cell.angle_beta   90.00
_cell.angle_gamma   90.00
#
_symmetry.space_group_name_H-M   'P 1'
#
loop_
_entity.id
_entity.type
_entity.pdbx_description
1 polymer ?
#
loop_
_entity_poly.entity_id
_entity_poly.type
_entity_poly.pdbx_seq_one_letter_code
_entity_poly.pdbx_strand_id
1 'polypeptide(L)'
;MEPQDSGRLSVFKGNLLYMIVMFLFVTVGYIAQQRSFHYGILITEFLLIALPAIIYVKINGASVKKEMRFNSLSLTDAILVIVAAIAAYFVAVFINLIAEILISMMGDLIIPDIPFAKTPREYIVLLFIIAGSAGICEEILFRGFILRSYEKLGMWPDIVFTALLFSILHLNIQNMAAPFFLGIIFGFVVYRTNSIYAGMLGHFINNAVSVTWGYVIMNLPFYENMNIEQLQG
;
A
#
# COMPACT_ATOMS: atom_id res chain seq x y z
N MET A 1 -32.39 -10.32 0.40
CA MET A 1 -31.22 -10.64 -0.42
C MET A 1 -30.61 -11.90 0.17
N GLU A 2 -30.72 -13.02 -0.51
CA GLU A 2 -30.04 -14.25 -0.08
C GLU A 2 -28.52 -13.98 -0.04
N PRO A 3 -27.83 -14.44 0.99
CA PRO A 3 -26.36 -14.40 0.99
C PRO A 3 -25.91 -15.35 -0.12
N GLN A 4 -25.48 -14.79 -1.26
CA GLN A 4 -24.79 -15.59 -2.28
C GLN A 4 -23.60 -16.24 -1.58
N ASP A 5 -23.69 -17.52 -1.36
CA ASP A 5 -22.66 -18.34 -0.74
C ASP A 5 -21.36 -18.19 -1.54
N SER A 6 -20.53 -17.27 -1.09
CA SER A 6 -19.18 -17.06 -1.60
C SER A 6 -18.27 -18.14 -1.01
N GLY A 7 -18.64 -19.41 -1.11
CA GLY A 7 -17.81 -20.55 -0.69
C GLY A 7 -16.42 -20.58 -1.32
N ARG A 8 -16.12 -19.61 -2.18
CA ARG A 8 -14.87 -19.46 -2.90
C ARG A 8 -13.77 -18.75 -2.09
N LEU A 9 -14.11 -17.71 -1.28
CA LEU A 9 -13.18 -17.01 -0.41
C LEU A 9 -13.50 -17.27 1.07
N SER A 10 -12.47 -17.42 1.90
CA SER A 10 -12.58 -17.60 3.34
C SER A 10 -11.32 -17.04 4.02
N VAL A 11 -11.40 -16.75 5.30
CA VAL A 11 -10.26 -16.27 6.10
C VAL A 11 -9.03 -17.18 5.95
N PHE A 12 -9.23 -18.50 5.98
CA PHE A 12 -8.13 -19.46 5.78
C PHE A 12 -7.45 -19.28 4.42
N LYS A 13 -8.25 -19.17 3.34
CA LYS A 13 -7.73 -18.99 1.98
C LYS A 13 -7.06 -17.63 1.81
N GLY A 14 -7.62 -16.58 2.43
CA GLY A 14 -7.01 -15.25 2.49
C GLY A 14 -5.63 -15.28 3.13
N ASN A 15 -5.54 -15.90 4.30
CA ASN A 15 -4.26 -16.03 5.02
C ASN A 15 -3.26 -16.89 4.28
N LEU A 16 -3.69 -17.99 3.68
CA LEU A 16 -2.79 -18.86 2.91
C LEU A 16 -2.18 -18.12 1.72
N LEU A 17 -3.00 -17.39 0.96
CA LEU A 17 -2.47 -16.58 -0.16
C LEU A 17 -1.54 -15.48 0.35
N TYR A 18 -1.92 -14.78 1.44
CA TYR A 18 -1.07 -13.78 2.06
C TYR A 18 0.30 -14.34 2.45
N MET A 19 0.35 -15.52 3.07
CA MET A 19 1.61 -16.17 3.45
C MET A 19 2.46 -16.54 2.24
N ILE A 20 1.83 -17.02 1.16
CA ILE A 20 2.54 -17.29 -0.11
C ILE A 20 3.13 -16.00 -0.68
N VAL A 21 2.33 -14.93 -0.76
CA VAL A 21 2.79 -13.63 -1.23
C VAL A 21 3.92 -13.10 -0.36
N MET A 22 3.79 -13.16 0.96
CA MET A 22 4.83 -12.74 1.90
C MET A 22 6.13 -13.52 1.69
N PHE A 23 6.04 -14.84 1.53
CA PHE A 23 7.22 -15.69 1.24
C PHE A 23 7.89 -15.29 -0.08
N LEU A 24 7.11 -15.07 -1.14
CA LEU A 24 7.63 -14.62 -2.43
C LEU A 24 8.24 -13.21 -2.33
N PHE A 25 7.63 -12.33 -1.54
CA PHE A 25 8.10 -10.96 -1.31
C PHE A 25 9.49 -10.97 -0.63
N VAL A 26 9.64 -11.70 0.49
CA VAL A 26 10.91 -11.72 1.25
C VAL A 26 12.01 -12.52 0.56
N THR A 27 11.70 -13.34 -0.43
CA THR A 27 12.68 -14.14 -1.17
C THR A 27 12.92 -13.55 -2.56
N VAL A 28 12.02 -13.78 -3.49
CA VAL A 28 12.15 -13.34 -4.89
C VAL A 28 12.12 -11.82 -5.00
N GLY A 29 11.20 -11.16 -4.28
CA GLY A 29 11.07 -9.70 -4.27
C GLY A 29 12.33 -9.02 -3.75
N TYR A 30 12.86 -9.48 -2.62
CA TYR A 30 14.13 -8.99 -2.08
C TYR A 30 15.27 -9.08 -3.08
N ILE A 31 15.47 -10.27 -3.69
CA ILE A 31 16.53 -10.47 -4.70
C ILE A 31 16.34 -9.55 -5.90
N ALA A 32 15.10 -9.39 -6.38
CA ALA A 32 14.80 -8.53 -7.51
C ALA A 32 15.10 -7.05 -7.20
N GLN A 33 14.73 -6.56 -6.01
CA GLN A 33 14.97 -5.19 -5.58
C GLN A 33 16.45 -4.90 -5.34
N GLN A 34 17.22 -5.86 -4.82
CA GLN A 34 18.67 -5.74 -4.70
C GLN A 34 19.40 -5.62 -6.05
N ARG A 35 18.85 -6.22 -7.11
CA ARG A 35 19.44 -6.11 -8.47
C ARG A 35 19.10 -4.79 -9.15
N SER A 36 17.90 -4.29 -8.94
CA SER A 36 17.42 -3.03 -9.49
C SER A 36 16.22 -2.54 -8.72
N PHE A 37 16.30 -1.36 -8.12
CA PHE A 37 15.20 -0.76 -7.38
C PHE A 37 13.93 -0.66 -8.24
N HIS A 38 14.02 -0.05 -9.42
CA HIS A 38 12.85 0.20 -10.27
C HIS A 38 12.21 -1.09 -10.80
N TYR A 39 13.01 -1.96 -11.43
CA TYR A 39 12.49 -3.23 -11.97
C TYR A 39 12.09 -4.19 -10.84
N GLY A 40 12.83 -4.17 -9.74
CA GLY A 40 12.52 -4.99 -8.58
C GLY A 40 11.16 -4.66 -7.98
N ILE A 41 10.82 -3.37 -7.80
CA ILE A 41 9.49 -2.97 -7.35
C ILE A 41 8.42 -3.41 -8.35
N LEU A 42 8.59 -3.16 -9.66
CA LEU A 42 7.59 -3.56 -10.64
C LEU A 42 7.36 -5.08 -10.66
N ILE A 43 8.42 -5.88 -10.56
CA ILE A 43 8.31 -7.34 -10.44
C ILE A 43 7.54 -7.71 -9.17
N THR A 44 7.90 -7.11 -8.04
CA THR A 44 7.25 -7.36 -6.76
C THR A 44 5.76 -7.02 -6.82
N GLU A 45 5.42 -5.83 -7.26
CA GLU A 45 4.04 -5.35 -7.31
C GLU A 45 3.18 -6.18 -8.27
N PHE A 46 3.56 -6.26 -9.53
CA PHE A 46 2.72 -6.88 -10.55
C PHE A 46 2.73 -8.42 -10.47
N LEU A 47 3.91 -9.04 -10.32
CA LEU A 47 4.04 -10.49 -10.42
C LEU A 47 3.89 -11.20 -9.07
N LEU A 48 4.36 -10.60 -7.97
CA LEU A 48 4.34 -11.29 -6.67
C LEU A 48 3.15 -10.89 -5.80
N ILE A 49 2.66 -9.65 -5.92
CA ILE A 49 1.54 -9.14 -5.11
C ILE A 49 0.21 -9.27 -5.85
N ALA A 50 0.04 -8.60 -7.01
CA ALA A 50 -1.26 -8.56 -7.69
C ALA A 50 -1.62 -9.87 -8.41
N LEU A 51 -0.67 -10.44 -9.17
CA LEU A 51 -0.95 -11.58 -10.04
C LEU A 51 -1.44 -12.82 -9.28
N PRO A 52 -0.88 -13.24 -8.13
CA PRO A 52 -1.38 -14.41 -7.38
C PRO A 52 -2.84 -14.25 -6.96
N ALA A 53 -3.26 -13.07 -6.52
CA ALA A 53 -4.66 -12.80 -6.15
C ALA A 53 -5.59 -12.91 -7.36
N ILE A 54 -5.21 -12.36 -8.51
CA ILE A 54 -5.98 -12.44 -9.77
C ILE A 54 -6.08 -13.90 -10.25
N ILE A 55 -4.95 -14.62 -10.26
CA ILE A 55 -4.90 -16.03 -10.67
C ILE A 55 -5.80 -16.84 -9.77
N TYR A 56 -5.72 -16.68 -8.45
CA TYR A 56 -6.54 -17.42 -7.50
C TYR A 56 -8.04 -17.25 -7.80
N VAL A 57 -8.51 -16.03 -8.01
CA VAL A 57 -9.91 -15.76 -8.33
C VAL A 57 -10.32 -16.44 -9.66
N LYS A 58 -9.48 -16.36 -10.68
CA LYS A 58 -9.74 -16.94 -12.00
C LYS A 58 -9.81 -18.47 -11.98
N ILE A 59 -8.84 -19.14 -11.37
CA ILE A 59 -8.81 -20.63 -11.33
C ILE A 59 -9.97 -21.23 -10.52
N ASN A 60 -10.52 -20.46 -9.57
CA ASN A 60 -11.72 -20.85 -8.84
C ASN A 60 -13.03 -20.52 -9.60
N GLY A 61 -12.94 -20.11 -10.87
CA GLY A 61 -14.08 -19.82 -11.74
C GLY A 61 -14.90 -18.60 -11.33
N ALA A 62 -14.30 -17.66 -10.56
CA ALA A 62 -14.96 -16.45 -10.13
C ALA A 62 -14.65 -15.28 -11.08
N SER A 63 -15.54 -14.30 -11.14
CA SER A 63 -15.33 -13.08 -11.89
C SER A 63 -14.43 -12.12 -11.11
N VAL A 64 -13.22 -11.84 -11.61
CA VAL A 64 -12.30 -10.85 -11.02
C VAL A 64 -13.00 -9.51 -10.82
N LYS A 65 -13.76 -9.05 -11.82
CA LYS A 65 -14.49 -7.77 -11.74
C LYS A 65 -15.46 -7.74 -10.56
N LYS A 66 -16.21 -8.83 -10.34
CA LYS A 66 -17.22 -8.90 -9.29
C LYS A 66 -16.59 -9.11 -7.91
N GLU A 67 -15.68 -10.09 -7.81
CA GLU A 67 -15.06 -10.45 -6.52
C GLU A 67 -14.18 -9.33 -5.97
N MET A 68 -13.41 -8.66 -6.83
CA MET A 68 -12.49 -7.60 -6.41
C MET A 68 -13.13 -6.20 -6.48
N ARG A 69 -14.46 -6.08 -6.60
CA ARG A 69 -15.20 -4.81 -6.57
C ARG A 69 -14.71 -3.79 -7.61
N PHE A 70 -14.42 -4.20 -8.83
CA PHE A 70 -14.14 -3.28 -9.94
C PHE A 70 -15.44 -2.58 -10.41
N ASN A 71 -16.11 -1.89 -9.47
CA ASN A 71 -17.30 -1.11 -9.72
C ASN A 71 -16.91 0.36 -9.97
N SER A 72 -17.71 1.07 -10.77
CA SER A 72 -17.49 2.49 -11.03
C SER A 72 -17.51 3.31 -9.74
N LEU A 73 -16.65 4.30 -9.67
CA LEU A 73 -16.61 5.29 -8.59
C LEU A 73 -17.31 6.58 -9.08
N SER A 74 -18.19 7.14 -8.27
CA SER A 74 -18.81 8.42 -8.60
C SER A 74 -17.80 9.57 -8.52
N LEU A 75 -18.01 10.65 -9.27
CA LEU A 75 -17.14 11.82 -9.22
C LEU A 75 -17.10 12.44 -7.80
N THR A 76 -18.24 12.46 -7.13
CA THR A 76 -18.34 12.96 -5.74
C THR A 76 -17.50 12.13 -4.79
N ASP A 77 -17.62 10.78 -4.87
CA ASP A 77 -16.81 9.89 -4.05
C ASP A 77 -15.32 10.03 -4.37
N ALA A 78 -14.95 10.17 -5.64
CA ALA A 78 -13.57 10.38 -6.05
C ALA A 78 -12.98 11.67 -5.42
N ILE A 79 -13.71 12.78 -5.47
CA ILE A 79 -13.29 14.05 -4.84
C ILE A 79 -13.15 13.88 -3.33
N LEU A 80 -14.11 13.24 -2.67
CA LEU A 80 -14.05 12.99 -1.22
C LEU A 80 -12.86 12.10 -0.85
N VAL A 81 -12.57 11.06 -1.65
CA VAL A 81 -11.41 10.19 -1.45
C VAL A 81 -10.11 10.96 -1.60
N ILE A 82 -9.97 11.84 -2.60
CA ILE A 82 -8.77 12.68 -2.78
C ILE A 82 -8.54 13.56 -1.55
N VAL A 83 -9.57 14.27 -1.10
CA VAL A 83 -9.47 15.15 0.08
C VAL A 83 -9.12 14.34 1.33
N ALA A 84 -9.80 13.19 1.53
CA ALA A 84 -9.54 12.32 2.66
C ALA A 84 -8.12 11.73 2.62
N ALA A 85 -7.61 11.33 1.45
CA ALA A 85 -6.27 10.77 1.30
C ALA A 85 -5.18 11.81 1.59
N ILE A 86 -5.35 13.06 1.12
CA ILE A 86 -4.42 14.15 1.44
C ILE A 86 -4.41 14.43 2.95
N ALA A 87 -5.57 14.53 3.58
CA ALA A 87 -5.67 14.72 5.03
C ALA A 87 -5.06 13.54 5.80
N ALA A 88 -5.36 12.31 5.37
CA ALA A 88 -4.84 11.08 5.98
C ALA A 88 -3.31 10.99 5.86
N TYR A 89 -2.69 11.49 4.79
CA TYR A 89 -1.24 11.55 4.66
C TYR A 89 -0.59 12.30 5.83
N PHE A 90 -1.04 13.51 6.13
CA PHE A 90 -0.47 14.29 7.23
C PHE A 90 -0.70 13.64 8.60
N VAL A 91 -1.87 13.04 8.80
CA VAL A 91 -2.16 12.29 10.04
C VAL A 91 -1.26 11.05 10.14
N ALA A 92 -1.05 10.32 9.04
CA ALA A 92 -0.18 9.14 9.00
C ALA A 92 1.28 9.51 9.31
N VAL A 93 1.79 10.60 8.73
CA VAL A 93 3.14 11.12 9.04
C VAL A 93 3.26 11.46 10.52
N PHE A 94 2.26 12.13 11.11
CA PHE A 94 2.27 12.47 12.53
C PHE A 94 2.22 11.22 13.43
N ILE A 95 1.39 10.24 13.11
CA ILE A 95 1.31 8.97 13.84
C ILE A 95 2.65 8.23 13.76
N ASN A 96 3.27 8.20 12.58
CA ASN A 96 4.56 7.53 12.40
C ASN A 96 5.68 8.23 13.17
N LEU A 97 5.70 9.56 13.18
CA LEU A 97 6.65 10.33 13.98
C LEU A 97 6.57 9.99 15.47
N ILE A 98 5.36 9.88 16.02
CA ILE A 98 5.17 9.46 17.41
C ILE A 98 5.72 8.03 17.62
N ALA A 99 5.42 7.11 16.70
CA ALA A 99 5.92 5.73 16.78
C ALA A 99 7.45 5.69 16.73
N GLU A 100 8.07 6.44 15.83
CA GLU A 100 9.54 6.54 15.73
C GLU A 100 10.17 7.12 17.00
N ILE A 101 9.59 8.18 17.59
CA ILE A 101 10.06 8.73 18.87
C ILE A 101 10.02 7.66 19.97
N LEU A 102 8.94 6.88 20.07
CA LEU A 102 8.83 5.81 21.05
C LEU A 102 9.85 4.69 20.82
N ILE A 103 10.07 4.31 19.56
CA ILE A 103 11.05 3.29 19.20
C ILE A 103 12.48 3.79 19.47
N SER A 104 12.78 5.05 19.19
CA SER A 104 14.11 5.65 19.44
C SER A 104 14.50 5.66 20.94
N MET A 105 13.52 5.60 21.84
CA MET A 105 13.77 5.43 23.29
C MET A 105 14.23 4.00 23.64
N MET A 106 14.07 3.04 22.72
CA MET A 106 14.40 1.63 22.92
C MET A 106 15.66 1.21 22.15
N GLY A 107 16.10 2.00 21.16
CA GLY A 107 17.27 1.71 20.34
C GLY A 107 17.41 2.68 19.16
N ASP A 108 18.46 2.49 18.38
CA ASP A 108 18.74 3.33 17.22
C ASP A 108 17.73 3.10 16.09
N LEU A 109 17.35 4.19 15.40
CA LEU A 109 16.51 4.11 14.22
C LEU A 109 17.37 3.76 12.99
N ILE A 110 16.87 2.85 12.18
CA ILE A 110 17.47 2.52 10.89
C ILE A 110 16.95 3.54 9.86
N ILE A 111 17.84 4.31 9.27
CA ILE A 111 17.49 5.22 8.18
C ILE A 111 17.37 4.40 6.89
N PRO A 112 16.18 4.29 6.30
CA PRO A 112 16.01 3.54 5.06
C PRO A 112 16.67 4.27 3.89
N ASP A 113 17.38 3.54 3.06
CA ASP A 113 17.95 4.07 1.80
C ASP A 113 16.84 4.10 0.72
N ILE A 114 16.01 5.15 0.78
CA ILE A 114 14.95 5.38 -0.20
C ILE A 114 15.46 6.37 -1.24
N PRO A 115 15.43 6.03 -2.55
CA PRO A 115 15.84 6.96 -3.57
C PRO A 115 14.86 8.12 -3.69
N PHE A 116 15.37 9.34 -3.60
CA PHE A 116 14.63 10.56 -3.88
C PHE A 116 14.90 11.03 -5.30
N ALA A 117 13.87 11.58 -5.94
CA ALA A 117 14.03 12.19 -7.26
C ALA A 117 14.82 13.51 -7.16
N LYS A 118 15.83 13.66 -8.02
CA LYS A 118 16.59 14.92 -8.16
C LYS A 118 16.21 15.67 -9.44
N THR A 119 15.64 14.97 -10.41
CA THR A 119 15.23 15.53 -11.70
C THR A 119 13.74 15.34 -11.96
N PRO A 120 13.09 16.17 -12.83
CA PRO A 120 11.71 15.97 -13.21
C PRO A 120 11.44 14.59 -13.83
N ARG A 121 12.41 14.03 -14.55
CA ARG A 121 12.31 12.69 -15.14
C ARG A 121 12.25 11.60 -14.07
N GLU A 122 13.14 11.66 -13.09
CA GLU A 122 13.14 10.72 -11.96
C GLU A 122 11.86 10.84 -11.15
N TYR A 123 11.35 12.06 -10.93
CA TYR A 123 10.10 12.31 -10.25
C TYR A 123 8.93 11.59 -10.94
N ILE A 124 8.78 11.74 -12.26
CA ILE A 124 7.73 11.05 -13.03
C ILE A 124 7.87 9.53 -12.92
N VAL A 125 9.11 9.02 -13.00
CA VAL A 125 9.38 7.58 -12.88
C VAL A 125 9.00 7.07 -11.49
N LEU A 126 9.38 7.77 -10.42
CA LEU A 126 9.03 7.38 -9.05
C LEU A 126 7.53 7.50 -8.78
N LEU A 127 6.84 8.52 -9.33
CA LEU A 127 5.38 8.59 -9.27
C LEU A 127 4.72 7.33 -9.86
N PHE A 128 5.19 6.89 -11.03
CA PHE A 128 4.65 5.69 -11.65
C PHE A 128 4.96 4.42 -10.85
N ILE A 129 6.21 4.27 -10.39
CA ILE A 129 6.69 3.06 -9.72
C ILE A 129 6.14 2.98 -8.28
N ILE A 130 6.26 4.07 -7.49
CA ILE A 130 5.88 4.04 -6.06
C ILE A 130 4.39 4.32 -5.88
N ALA A 131 3.84 5.34 -6.54
CA ALA A 131 2.44 5.67 -6.35
C ALA A 131 1.52 4.86 -7.26
N GLY A 132 1.86 4.71 -8.54
CA GLY A 132 1.02 4.03 -9.52
C GLY A 132 0.98 2.52 -9.32
N SER A 133 2.13 1.84 -9.27
CA SER A 133 2.14 0.38 -9.16
C SER A 133 1.65 -0.11 -7.81
N ALA A 134 2.14 0.45 -6.68
CA ALA A 134 1.67 0.06 -5.36
C ALA A 134 0.18 0.37 -5.16
N GLY A 135 -0.27 1.58 -5.54
CA GLY A 135 -1.68 1.96 -5.45
C GLY A 135 -2.64 1.04 -6.22
N ILE A 136 -2.18 0.36 -7.26
CA ILE A 136 -2.98 -0.62 -8.00
C ILE A 136 -2.79 -2.03 -7.43
N CYS A 137 -1.56 -2.49 -7.32
CA CYS A 137 -1.25 -3.89 -7.07
C CYS A 137 -1.54 -4.31 -5.63
N GLU A 138 -1.19 -3.47 -4.66
CA GLU A 138 -1.48 -3.74 -3.26
C GLU A 138 -2.99 -3.68 -2.99
N GLU A 139 -3.73 -2.76 -3.63
CA GLU A 139 -5.18 -2.72 -3.47
C GLU A 139 -5.87 -3.97 -4.05
N ILE A 140 -5.36 -4.54 -5.16
CA ILE A 140 -5.85 -5.81 -5.70
C ILE A 140 -5.69 -6.94 -4.67
N LEU A 141 -4.54 -7.04 -4.00
CA LEU A 141 -4.33 -8.04 -2.97
C LEU A 141 -5.18 -7.76 -1.73
N PHE A 142 -5.04 -6.54 -1.16
CA PHE A 142 -5.62 -6.26 0.16
C PHE A 142 -7.11 -5.98 0.11
N ARG A 143 -7.59 -5.12 -0.81
CA ARG A 143 -9.01 -4.74 -0.86
C ARG A 143 -9.81 -5.61 -1.81
N GLY A 144 -9.15 -6.07 -2.89
CA GLY A 144 -9.77 -6.98 -3.84
C GLY A 144 -9.89 -8.42 -3.32
N PHE A 145 -8.89 -8.92 -2.61
CA PHE A 145 -8.85 -10.33 -2.21
C PHE A 145 -8.95 -10.55 -0.70
N ILE A 146 -8.04 -9.97 0.11
CA ILE A 146 -7.99 -10.25 1.55
C ILE A 146 -9.23 -9.70 2.25
N LEU A 147 -9.58 -8.43 2.05
CA LEU A 147 -10.79 -7.81 2.62
C LEU A 147 -12.05 -8.64 2.29
N ARG A 148 -12.17 -9.15 1.07
CA ARG A 148 -13.27 -10.06 0.69
C ARG A 148 -13.25 -11.39 1.42
N SER A 149 -12.07 -11.90 1.74
CA SER A 149 -11.92 -13.16 2.47
C SER A 149 -12.37 -13.05 3.92
N TYR A 150 -12.31 -11.86 4.51
CA TYR A 150 -12.68 -11.56 5.87
C TYR A 150 -14.09 -10.99 6.05
N GLU A 151 -14.80 -10.66 4.96
CA GLU A 151 -16.09 -9.94 4.95
C GLU A 151 -17.16 -10.55 5.89
N LYS A 152 -17.12 -11.86 6.12
CA LYS A 152 -18.05 -12.56 7.03
C LYS A 152 -17.85 -12.16 8.51
N LEU A 153 -16.74 -11.53 8.88
CA LEU A 153 -16.47 -11.08 10.24
C LEU A 153 -17.16 -9.73 10.56
N GLY A 154 -17.72 -9.07 9.54
CA GLY A 154 -18.29 -7.72 9.65
C GLY A 154 -17.28 -6.63 9.34
N MET A 155 -17.77 -5.43 9.05
CA MET A 155 -17.01 -4.31 8.50
C MET A 155 -15.74 -3.96 9.29
N TRP A 156 -15.84 -3.71 10.57
CA TRP A 156 -14.70 -3.23 11.36
C TRP A 156 -13.63 -4.29 11.61
N PRO A 157 -13.96 -5.53 12.04
CA PRO A 157 -12.96 -6.59 12.13
C PRO A 157 -12.24 -6.84 10.80
N ASP A 158 -12.99 -6.88 9.69
CA ASP A 158 -12.46 -7.05 8.34
C ASP A 158 -11.44 -5.95 7.98
N ILE A 159 -11.81 -4.69 8.16
CA ILE A 159 -10.94 -3.53 7.89
C ILE A 159 -9.68 -3.58 8.77
N VAL A 160 -9.82 -3.82 10.06
CA VAL A 160 -8.70 -3.78 11.01
C VAL A 160 -7.71 -4.93 10.75
N PHE A 161 -8.20 -6.17 10.55
CA PHE A 161 -7.31 -7.30 10.24
C PHE A 161 -6.60 -7.12 8.91
N THR A 162 -7.30 -6.63 7.87
CA THR A 162 -6.70 -6.36 6.58
C THR A 162 -5.66 -5.23 6.65
N ALA A 163 -5.92 -4.18 7.42
CA ALA A 163 -4.98 -3.09 7.65
C ALA A 163 -3.72 -3.57 8.41
N LEU A 164 -3.88 -4.50 9.37
CA LEU A 164 -2.75 -5.10 10.08
C LEU A 164 -1.88 -5.91 9.12
N LEU A 165 -2.48 -6.77 8.29
CA LEU A 165 -1.73 -7.55 7.30
C LEU A 165 -1.04 -6.64 6.26
N PHE A 166 -1.70 -5.55 5.86
CA PHE A 166 -1.13 -4.53 4.98
C PHE A 166 0.12 -3.88 5.59
N SER A 167 0.04 -3.48 6.85
CA SER A 167 1.17 -2.90 7.58
C SER A 167 2.34 -3.87 7.73
N ILE A 168 2.06 -5.13 8.07
CA ILE A 168 3.09 -6.18 8.23
C ILE A 168 3.84 -6.46 6.91
N LEU A 169 3.17 -6.36 5.74
CA LEU A 169 3.82 -6.58 4.45
C LEU A 169 4.99 -5.62 4.21
N HIS A 170 4.97 -4.42 4.80
CA HIS A 170 6.05 -3.44 4.65
C HIS A 170 7.35 -3.86 5.36
N LEU A 171 7.33 -4.86 6.26
CA LEU A 171 8.50 -5.42 6.97
C LEU A 171 9.38 -4.38 7.69
N ASN A 172 8.83 -3.24 8.01
CA ASN A 172 9.53 -2.14 8.67
C ASN A 172 8.77 -1.73 9.93
N ILE A 173 9.24 -2.20 11.08
CA ILE A 173 8.59 -1.95 12.39
C ILE A 173 8.54 -0.46 12.73
N GLN A 174 9.53 0.32 12.29
CA GLN A 174 9.61 1.76 12.54
C GLN A 174 8.55 2.53 11.75
N ASN A 175 8.10 1.97 10.63
CA ASN A 175 7.10 2.57 9.75
C ASN A 175 5.82 1.73 9.66
N MET A 176 5.46 0.95 10.68
CA MET A 176 4.22 0.15 10.64
C MET A 176 2.97 0.96 10.98
N ALA A 177 3.11 1.99 11.79
CA ALA A 177 1.96 2.74 12.31
C ALA A 177 1.22 3.52 11.20
N ALA A 178 1.95 4.13 10.27
CA ALA A 178 1.38 4.86 9.15
C ALA A 178 0.63 3.94 8.16
N PRO A 179 1.21 2.85 7.63
CA PRO A 179 0.49 1.91 6.78
C PRO A 179 -0.72 1.27 7.47
N PHE A 180 -0.65 0.98 8.76
CA PHE A 180 -1.80 0.47 9.50
C PHE A 180 -2.96 1.46 9.50
N PHE A 181 -2.70 2.72 9.85
CA PHE A 181 -3.71 3.79 9.82
C PHE A 181 -4.28 3.99 8.42
N LEU A 182 -3.42 4.10 7.40
CA LEU A 182 -3.84 4.23 6.01
C LEU A 182 -4.62 3.00 5.53
N GLY A 183 -4.22 1.83 5.99
CA GLY A 183 -4.91 0.57 5.75
C GLY A 183 -6.37 0.61 6.19
N ILE A 184 -6.65 1.19 7.35
CA ILE A 184 -8.01 1.41 7.85
C ILE A 184 -8.77 2.38 6.95
N ILE A 185 -8.17 3.51 6.58
CA ILE A 185 -8.83 4.53 5.73
C ILE A 185 -9.18 3.95 4.36
N PHE A 186 -8.23 3.28 3.68
CA PHE A 186 -8.48 2.70 2.36
C PHE A 186 -9.47 1.54 2.42
N GLY A 187 -9.41 0.70 3.46
CA GLY A 187 -10.42 -0.33 3.70
C GLY A 187 -11.83 0.26 3.88
N PHE A 188 -11.94 1.32 4.67
CA PHE A 188 -13.20 2.01 4.91
C PHE A 188 -13.80 2.63 3.64
N VAL A 189 -13.00 3.35 2.83
CA VAL A 189 -13.54 3.97 1.60
C VAL A 189 -13.95 2.92 0.58
N VAL A 190 -13.21 1.81 0.44
CA VAL A 190 -13.60 0.69 -0.43
C VAL A 190 -14.89 0.03 0.06
N TYR A 191 -15.03 -0.17 1.37
CA TYR A 191 -16.24 -0.75 1.95
C TYR A 191 -17.45 0.15 1.72
N ARG A 192 -17.33 1.46 1.91
CA ARG A 192 -18.41 2.45 1.75
C ARG A 192 -18.83 2.67 0.31
N THR A 193 -17.89 2.69 -0.62
CA THR A 193 -18.17 2.92 -2.05
C THR A 193 -18.45 1.62 -2.82
N ASN A 194 -18.14 0.48 -2.22
CA ASN A 194 -18.14 -0.83 -2.89
C ASN A 194 -17.32 -0.80 -4.19
N SER A 195 -16.25 0.00 -4.25
CA SER A 195 -15.38 0.16 -5.41
C SER A 195 -13.91 0.09 -5.00
N ILE A 196 -13.15 -0.81 -5.61
CA ILE A 196 -11.71 -0.91 -5.42
C ILE A 196 -10.97 0.35 -5.90
N TYR A 197 -11.58 1.05 -6.89
CA TYR A 197 -11.00 2.30 -7.41
C TYR A 197 -10.91 3.40 -6.34
N ALA A 198 -11.76 3.36 -5.30
CA ALA A 198 -11.64 4.29 -4.17
C ALA A 198 -10.36 4.05 -3.38
N GLY A 199 -10.02 2.79 -3.10
CA GLY A 199 -8.76 2.41 -2.46
C GLY A 199 -7.57 2.78 -3.34
N MET A 200 -7.59 2.38 -4.62
CA MET A 200 -6.53 2.67 -5.59
C MET A 200 -6.26 4.18 -5.70
N LEU A 201 -7.31 4.99 -5.78
CA LEU A 201 -7.20 6.44 -5.84
C LEU A 201 -6.61 7.02 -4.56
N GLY A 202 -7.15 6.60 -3.40
CA GLY A 202 -6.67 7.06 -2.10
C GLY A 202 -5.19 6.70 -1.87
N HIS A 203 -4.81 5.46 -2.18
CA HIS A 203 -3.44 4.98 -2.05
C HIS A 203 -2.50 5.70 -3.02
N PHE A 204 -2.90 5.83 -4.30
CA PHE A 204 -2.14 6.60 -5.29
C PHE A 204 -1.90 8.04 -4.82
N ILE A 205 -2.93 8.75 -4.36
CA ILE A 205 -2.81 10.13 -3.89
C ILE A 205 -1.87 10.22 -2.67
N ASN A 206 -2.02 9.31 -1.69
CA ASN A 206 -1.14 9.28 -0.52
C ASN A 206 0.35 9.14 -0.92
N ASN A 207 0.65 8.15 -1.77
CA ASN A 207 2.03 7.91 -2.22
C ASN A 207 2.54 9.03 -3.14
N ALA A 208 1.67 9.60 -3.99
CA ALA A 208 2.01 10.73 -4.85
C ALA A 208 2.37 11.98 -4.02
N VAL A 209 1.63 12.26 -2.95
CA VAL A 209 1.98 13.36 -2.02
C VAL A 209 3.35 13.10 -1.38
N SER A 210 3.63 11.87 -0.94
CA SER A 210 4.92 11.48 -0.36
C SER A 210 6.09 11.68 -1.34
N VAL A 211 5.96 11.15 -2.57
CA VAL A 211 6.98 11.30 -3.64
C VAL A 211 7.18 12.76 -4.01
N THR A 212 6.08 13.53 -4.11
CA THR A 212 6.14 14.97 -4.44
C THR A 212 6.85 15.74 -3.33
N TRP A 213 6.51 15.45 -2.08
CA TRP A 213 7.14 16.10 -0.93
C TRP A 213 8.64 15.82 -0.87
N GLY A 214 9.04 14.55 -1.07
CA GLY A 214 10.45 14.17 -1.16
C GLY A 214 11.18 14.90 -2.29
N TYR A 215 10.57 14.99 -3.50
CA TYR A 215 11.13 15.72 -4.63
C TYR A 215 11.31 17.22 -4.33
N VAL A 216 10.29 17.86 -3.74
CA VAL A 216 10.36 19.29 -3.39
C VAL A 216 11.47 19.54 -2.37
N ILE A 217 11.54 18.76 -1.30
CA ILE A 217 12.55 18.92 -0.24
C ILE A 217 13.97 18.77 -0.81
N MET A 218 14.22 17.72 -1.60
CA MET A 218 15.56 17.44 -2.17
C MET A 218 16.04 18.51 -3.16
N ASN A 219 15.12 19.30 -3.73
CA ASN A 219 15.43 20.38 -4.66
C ASN A 219 15.38 21.78 -4.00
N LEU A 220 15.27 21.87 -2.66
CA LEU A 220 15.42 23.15 -1.96
C LEU A 220 16.91 23.55 -1.90
N PRO A 221 17.23 24.86 -2.08
CA PRO A 221 18.63 25.34 -2.06
C PRO A 221 19.40 24.98 -0.78
N PHE A 222 18.69 24.79 0.31
CA PHE A 222 19.28 24.36 1.59
C PHE A 222 19.88 22.95 1.52
N TYR A 223 19.20 22.01 0.81
CA TYR A 223 19.66 20.64 0.68
C TYR A 223 20.77 20.48 -0.37
N GLU A 224 20.82 21.31 -1.41
CA GLU A 224 21.93 21.31 -2.37
C GLU A 224 23.29 21.62 -1.70
N ASN A 225 23.28 22.39 -0.59
CA ASN A 225 24.48 22.80 0.14
C ASN A 225 24.81 21.89 1.35
N MET A 226 23.93 20.96 1.73
CA MET A 226 24.22 19.98 2.77
C MET A 226 24.89 18.75 2.15
N ASN A 227 26.20 18.61 2.37
CA ASN A 227 26.88 17.33 2.07
C ASN A 227 26.21 16.21 2.86
N ILE A 228 25.61 15.25 2.16
CA ILE A 228 24.92 14.08 2.75
C ILE A 228 25.87 13.33 3.70
N GLU A 229 27.20 13.39 3.50
CA GLU A 229 28.21 12.84 4.40
C GLU A 229 28.19 13.44 5.83
N GLN A 230 27.65 14.64 6.01
CA GLN A 230 27.55 15.27 7.36
C GLN A 230 26.29 14.82 8.13
N LEU A 231 25.35 14.15 7.49
CA LEU A 231 24.14 13.60 8.13
C LEU A 231 24.28 12.12 8.51
N GLN A 232 25.35 11.46 8.04
CA GLN A 232 25.63 10.04 8.31
C GLN A 232 26.76 9.83 9.34
N GLY A 233 27.29 10.88 9.91
CA GLY A 233 28.24 10.86 11.04
C GLY A 233 27.55 11.21 12.33
#